data_dab6ce80d9ea5bd4167b614fa28010ea
#
_entry.id   dab6ce80d9ea5bd4167b614fa28010ea
#
_cell.length_a   1.000
_cell.length_b   1.000
_cell.length_c   1.000
_cell.angle_alpha   90.00
_cell.angle_beta   90.00
_cell.angle_gamma   90.00
#
_symmetry.space_group_name_H-M   'P 1'
#
loop_
_entity.id
_entity.type
_entity.pdbx_description
1 polymer ?
#
loop_
_entity_poly.entity_id
_entity_poly.type
_entity_poly.pdbx_seq_one_letter_code
_entity_poly.pdbx_strand_id
1 'polypeptide(L)'
;MTEPLPVKKLHGKVAIVTGAASGIGAVTARLFADHGALAVVIADVQDANGREVAASIGSDRCTYIHCDVTDEEQVKSLVDSTVQLYGRLDVMYSNAGIMSATEQTVLELDLSGYDKVMAVNARGMAACVKHAARAMVEKGVRGSIVCTASFTADCGLVGSTDYTMSKHAVLGLVRSASMQLEERGVRVNCVSPGLVATPMVNKYLNVGGEELKTIMAAVYPGSNGMLKEKHVADAVVFLASEESEFVTGQNLVVDGGSGKKSTTLIKS
;
A
#
# COMPACT_ATOMS: atom_id res chain seq x y z
N MET A 1 27.51 22.88 16.13
CA MET A 1 26.16 22.43 16.53
C MET A 1 25.91 21.14 15.78
N THR A 2 25.80 20.00 16.48
CA THR A 2 25.46 18.72 15.87
C THR A 2 23.98 18.79 15.45
N GLU A 3 23.70 18.53 14.15
CA GLU A 3 22.32 18.37 13.70
C GLU A 3 21.61 17.35 14.60
N PRO A 4 20.37 17.62 15.04
CA PRO A 4 19.61 16.66 15.81
C PRO A 4 19.43 15.39 14.97
N LEU A 5 19.70 14.23 15.56
CA LEU A 5 19.46 12.95 14.89
C LEU A 5 17.99 12.86 14.43
N PRO A 6 17.72 12.38 13.22
CA PRO A 6 16.37 12.31 12.69
C PRO A 6 15.49 11.48 13.63
N VAL A 7 14.31 12.01 13.95
CA VAL A 7 13.34 11.35 14.83
C VAL A 7 12.93 10.02 14.20
N LYS A 8 13.13 8.93 14.93
CA LYS A 8 12.76 7.58 14.50
C LYS A 8 11.27 7.33 14.77
N LYS A 9 10.42 7.63 13.81
CA LYS A 9 8.94 7.64 13.94
C LYS A 9 8.32 6.28 14.26
N LEU A 10 9.02 5.17 13.96
CA LEU A 10 8.52 3.81 14.16
C LEU A 10 9.39 3.00 15.14
N HIS A 11 10.11 3.70 16.03
CA HIS A 11 10.99 3.06 17.00
C HIS A 11 10.28 1.97 17.81
N GLY A 12 10.81 0.76 17.77
CA GLY A 12 10.28 -0.39 18.49
C GLY A 12 9.00 -1.01 17.93
N LYS A 13 8.47 -0.52 16.81
CA LYS A 13 7.26 -1.05 16.17
C LYS A 13 7.58 -2.29 15.32
N VAL A 14 6.65 -3.24 15.30
CA VAL A 14 6.65 -4.40 14.40
C VAL A 14 5.66 -4.14 13.27
N ALA A 15 6.12 -4.25 12.02
CA ALA A 15 5.34 -3.90 10.85
C ALA A 15 5.26 -5.07 9.86
N ILE A 16 4.10 -5.22 9.21
CA ILE A 16 3.91 -6.06 8.02
C ILE A 16 3.68 -5.15 6.81
N VAL A 17 4.30 -5.48 5.67
CA VAL A 17 4.09 -4.81 4.38
C VAL A 17 3.78 -5.87 3.32
N THR A 18 2.58 -5.83 2.72
CA THR A 18 2.21 -6.73 1.61
C THR A 18 2.50 -6.11 0.25
N GLY A 19 2.79 -6.92 -0.77
CA GLY A 19 3.21 -6.44 -2.08
C GLY A 19 4.56 -5.72 -2.01
N ALA A 20 5.48 -6.22 -1.17
CA ALA A 20 6.71 -5.54 -0.81
C ALA A 20 7.95 -6.02 -1.58
N ALA A 21 7.79 -6.89 -2.56
CA ALA A 21 8.89 -7.31 -3.43
C ALA A 21 9.30 -6.23 -4.47
N SER A 22 8.50 -5.16 -4.62
CA SER A 22 8.80 -4.08 -5.57
C SER A 22 8.05 -2.78 -5.25
N GLY A 23 8.32 -1.73 -6.03
CA GLY A 23 7.55 -0.48 -6.06
C GLY A 23 7.40 0.20 -4.69
N ILE A 24 6.20 0.70 -4.43
CA ILE A 24 5.87 1.45 -3.20
C ILE A 24 6.08 0.59 -1.96
N GLY A 25 5.68 -0.69 -1.99
CA GLY A 25 5.85 -1.60 -0.84
C GLY A 25 7.30 -1.79 -0.43
N ALA A 26 8.19 -2.05 -1.39
CA ALA A 26 9.63 -2.22 -1.14
C ALA A 26 10.28 -0.95 -0.57
N VAL A 27 9.93 0.23 -1.12
CA VAL A 27 10.44 1.51 -0.60
C VAL A 27 9.91 1.78 0.80
N THR A 28 8.63 1.49 1.05
CA THR A 28 8.03 1.65 2.39
C THR A 28 8.68 0.73 3.42
N ALA A 29 8.95 -0.54 3.07
CA ALA A 29 9.63 -1.47 3.98
C ALA A 29 11.01 -0.97 4.40
N ARG A 30 11.80 -0.42 3.46
CA ARG A 30 13.09 0.22 3.76
C ARG A 30 12.92 1.42 4.69
N LEU A 31 11.99 2.33 4.39
CA LEU A 31 11.73 3.49 5.24
C LEU A 31 11.25 3.10 6.64
N PHE A 32 10.46 2.05 6.78
CA PHE A 32 10.06 1.56 8.12
C PHE A 32 11.27 1.15 8.94
N ALA A 33 12.21 0.41 8.35
CA ALA A 33 13.47 0.05 9.00
C ALA A 33 14.33 1.29 9.32
N ASP A 34 14.45 2.25 8.39
CA ASP A 34 15.20 3.51 8.59
C ASP A 34 14.58 4.36 9.71
N HIS A 35 13.26 4.34 9.84
CA HIS A 35 12.53 5.00 10.94
C HIS A 35 12.52 4.19 12.24
N GLY A 36 13.34 3.14 12.34
CA GLY A 36 13.62 2.43 13.59
C GLY A 36 12.60 1.37 13.97
N ALA A 37 11.83 0.85 13.01
CA ALA A 37 11.03 -0.35 13.27
C ALA A 37 11.90 -1.46 13.86
N LEU A 38 11.39 -2.13 14.88
CA LEU A 38 12.05 -3.29 15.50
C LEU A 38 12.16 -4.43 14.48
N ALA A 39 11.08 -4.66 13.76
CA ALA A 39 11.03 -5.66 12.70
C ALA A 39 10.09 -5.23 11.58
N VAL A 40 10.46 -5.53 10.35
CA VAL A 40 9.64 -5.39 9.16
C VAL A 40 9.46 -6.77 8.53
N VAL A 41 8.25 -7.26 8.47
CA VAL A 41 7.91 -8.49 7.75
C VAL A 41 7.36 -8.09 6.38
N ILE A 42 8.06 -8.46 5.32
CA ILE A 42 7.60 -8.23 3.96
C ILE A 42 6.96 -9.49 3.38
N ALA A 43 5.84 -9.32 2.69
CA ALA A 43 5.06 -10.40 2.13
C ALA A 43 4.75 -10.15 0.66
N ASP A 44 4.98 -11.15 -0.18
CA ASP A 44 4.75 -11.09 -1.64
C ASP A 44 4.69 -12.51 -2.21
N VAL A 45 4.19 -12.63 -3.44
CA VAL A 45 4.25 -13.87 -4.22
C VAL A 45 5.55 -14.00 -5.03
N GLN A 46 6.33 -12.93 -5.14
CA GLN A 46 7.58 -12.86 -5.89
C GLN A 46 8.78 -13.20 -4.99
N ASP A 47 9.01 -14.49 -4.72
CA ASP A 47 9.99 -14.97 -3.75
C ASP A 47 11.40 -14.41 -3.92
N ALA A 48 11.93 -14.42 -5.14
CA ALA A 48 13.29 -13.98 -5.40
C ALA A 48 13.45 -12.48 -5.06
N ASN A 49 12.56 -11.65 -5.58
CA ASN A 49 12.58 -10.20 -5.36
C ASN A 49 12.31 -9.85 -3.87
N GLY A 50 11.37 -10.56 -3.23
CA GLY A 50 11.08 -10.36 -1.81
C GLY A 50 12.29 -10.66 -0.92
N ARG A 51 13.01 -11.76 -1.18
CA ARG A 51 14.25 -12.10 -0.45
C ARG A 51 15.36 -11.07 -0.69
N GLU A 52 15.49 -10.55 -1.92
CA GLU A 52 16.44 -9.49 -2.24
C GLU A 52 16.14 -8.20 -1.47
N VAL A 53 14.88 -7.79 -1.43
CA VAL A 53 14.45 -6.62 -0.65
C VAL A 53 14.75 -6.83 0.84
N ALA A 54 14.40 -7.99 1.42
CA ALA A 54 14.69 -8.29 2.81
C ALA A 54 16.20 -8.25 3.11
N ALA A 55 17.02 -8.87 2.26
CA ALA A 55 18.47 -8.84 2.39
C ALA A 55 19.04 -7.43 2.33
N SER A 56 18.48 -6.55 1.48
CA SER A 56 18.90 -5.15 1.36
C SER A 56 18.61 -4.30 2.60
N ILE A 57 17.64 -4.70 3.42
CA ILE A 57 17.28 -4.03 4.68
C ILE A 57 18.14 -4.57 5.83
N GLY A 58 18.48 -5.86 5.78
CA GLY A 58 19.24 -6.58 6.79
C GLY A 58 18.40 -7.64 7.49
N SER A 59 18.97 -8.85 7.62
CA SER A 59 18.30 -10.03 8.16
C SER A 59 17.95 -9.93 9.65
N ASP A 60 18.57 -9.01 10.36
CA ASP A 60 18.30 -8.69 11.75
C ASP A 60 17.03 -7.84 11.93
N ARG A 61 16.60 -7.15 10.88
CA ARG A 61 15.46 -6.21 10.90
C ARG A 61 14.35 -6.53 9.92
N CYS A 62 14.59 -7.38 8.93
CA CYS A 62 13.61 -7.70 7.90
C CYS A 62 13.52 -9.19 7.63
N THR A 63 12.29 -9.69 7.61
CA THR A 63 11.96 -11.08 7.26
C THR A 63 11.05 -11.10 6.04
N TYR A 64 11.34 -11.98 5.07
CA TYR A 64 10.45 -12.25 3.95
C TYR A 64 9.58 -13.48 4.24
N ILE A 65 8.29 -13.38 3.97
CA ILE A 65 7.32 -14.49 4.01
C ILE A 65 6.55 -14.51 2.69
N HIS A 66 6.52 -15.69 2.03
CA HIS A 66 5.64 -15.87 0.87
C HIS A 66 4.18 -15.74 1.28
N CYS A 67 3.42 -14.91 0.57
CA CYS A 67 1.99 -14.75 0.85
C CYS A 67 1.25 -14.28 -0.41
N ASP A 68 0.30 -15.10 -0.85
CA ASP A 68 -0.74 -14.67 -1.78
C ASP A 68 -1.92 -14.14 -0.95
N VAL A 69 -2.19 -12.85 -1.07
CA VAL A 69 -3.27 -12.19 -0.32
C VAL A 69 -4.67 -12.66 -0.72
N THR A 70 -4.81 -13.36 -1.85
CA THR A 70 -6.08 -13.97 -2.27
C THR A 70 -6.41 -15.24 -1.48
N ASP A 71 -5.41 -15.85 -0.84
CA ASP A 71 -5.54 -16.97 0.07
C ASP A 71 -5.58 -16.46 1.52
N GLU A 72 -6.75 -16.51 2.12
CA GLU A 72 -6.98 -15.98 3.47
C GLU A 72 -6.16 -16.72 4.54
N GLU A 73 -5.92 -18.04 4.37
CA GLU A 73 -5.12 -18.82 5.33
C GLU A 73 -3.65 -18.41 5.28
N GLN A 74 -3.11 -18.05 4.11
CA GLN A 74 -1.76 -17.50 4.02
C GLN A 74 -1.66 -16.13 4.70
N VAL A 75 -2.67 -15.27 4.55
CA VAL A 75 -2.72 -13.97 5.24
C VAL A 75 -2.79 -14.17 6.76
N LYS A 76 -3.62 -15.11 7.22
CA LYS A 76 -3.71 -15.47 8.63
C LYS A 76 -2.35 -15.96 9.15
N SER A 77 -1.72 -16.90 8.43
CA SER A 77 -0.41 -17.46 8.80
C SER A 77 0.70 -16.40 8.83
N LEU A 78 0.69 -15.42 7.91
CA LEU A 78 1.60 -14.29 7.89
C LEU A 78 1.50 -13.47 9.20
N VAL A 79 0.27 -13.13 9.61
CA VAL A 79 0.04 -12.35 10.83
C VAL A 79 0.39 -13.17 12.08
N ASP A 80 -0.05 -14.42 12.15
CA ASP A 80 0.23 -15.32 13.29
C ASP A 80 1.74 -15.55 13.47
N SER A 81 2.46 -15.83 12.38
CA SER A 81 3.92 -15.99 12.40
C SER A 81 4.63 -14.72 12.85
N THR A 82 4.17 -13.54 12.41
CA THR A 82 4.72 -12.25 12.85
C THR A 82 4.53 -12.06 14.35
N VAL A 83 3.32 -12.31 14.86
CA VAL A 83 3.04 -12.20 16.29
C VAL A 83 3.81 -13.27 17.10
N GLN A 84 3.96 -14.46 16.56
CA GLN A 84 4.75 -15.52 17.22
C GLN A 84 6.24 -15.14 17.33
N LEU A 85 6.83 -14.55 16.29
CA LEU A 85 8.25 -14.19 16.24
C LEU A 85 8.57 -12.96 17.10
N TYR A 86 7.68 -11.96 17.09
CA TYR A 86 7.98 -10.64 17.67
C TYR A 86 7.07 -10.24 18.84
N GLY A 87 6.08 -11.08 19.18
CA GLY A 87 5.17 -10.86 20.32
C GLY A 87 4.03 -9.88 20.06
N ARG A 88 4.07 -9.09 18.97
CA ARG A 88 3.13 -8.02 18.66
C ARG A 88 3.05 -7.71 17.17
N LEU A 89 2.03 -6.98 16.77
CA LEU A 89 1.92 -6.31 15.48
C LEU A 89 1.45 -4.88 15.71
N ASP A 90 2.21 -3.88 15.28
CA ASP A 90 1.89 -2.46 15.45
C ASP A 90 1.39 -1.80 14.17
N VAL A 91 1.93 -2.22 13.02
CA VAL A 91 1.61 -1.62 11.72
C VAL A 91 1.30 -2.71 10.71
N MET A 92 0.16 -2.59 10.03
CA MET A 92 -0.13 -3.33 8.81
C MET A 92 -0.20 -2.35 7.64
N TYR A 93 0.72 -2.47 6.69
CA TYR A 93 0.62 -1.79 5.41
C TYR A 93 0.11 -2.77 4.35
N SER A 94 -1.21 -2.77 4.13
CA SER A 94 -1.87 -3.58 3.11
C SER A 94 -1.75 -2.89 1.76
N ASN A 95 -0.72 -3.28 0.99
CA ASN A 95 -0.33 -2.59 -0.24
C ASN A 95 -0.41 -3.48 -1.49
N ALA A 96 -0.43 -4.80 -1.35
CA ALA A 96 -0.57 -5.70 -2.49
C ALA A 96 -1.74 -5.31 -3.40
N GLY A 97 -1.48 -5.25 -4.70
CA GLY A 97 -2.50 -4.87 -5.68
C GLY A 97 -2.04 -5.14 -7.10
N ILE A 98 -2.99 -5.27 -8.01
CA ILE A 98 -2.78 -5.49 -9.45
C ILE A 98 -3.70 -4.60 -10.27
N MET A 99 -3.37 -4.47 -11.56
CA MET A 99 -4.24 -3.93 -12.61
C MET A 99 -4.42 -5.00 -13.67
N SER A 100 -5.54 -4.97 -14.41
CA SER A 100 -5.73 -5.81 -15.59
C SER A 100 -4.71 -5.47 -16.66
N ALA A 101 -4.26 -6.49 -17.39
CA ALA A 101 -3.30 -6.31 -18.49
C ALA A 101 -3.96 -5.73 -19.76
N THR A 102 -5.28 -5.85 -19.86
CA THR A 102 -6.08 -5.38 -21.01
C THR A 102 -7.00 -4.25 -20.57
N GLU A 103 -7.44 -3.46 -21.54
CA GLU A 103 -8.42 -2.41 -21.31
C GLU A 103 -9.75 -3.00 -20.81
N GLN A 104 -10.33 -2.37 -19.80
CA GLN A 104 -11.55 -2.80 -19.13
C GLN A 104 -12.60 -1.69 -19.23
N THR A 105 -13.13 -1.45 -20.42
CA THR A 105 -14.28 -0.56 -20.62
C THR A 105 -15.56 -1.24 -20.13
N VAL A 106 -16.61 -0.47 -19.87
CA VAL A 106 -17.90 -1.05 -19.44
C VAL A 106 -18.49 -1.99 -20.51
N LEU A 107 -18.26 -1.68 -21.80
CA LEU A 107 -18.80 -2.49 -22.91
C LEU A 107 -18.03 -3.79 -23.12
N GLU A 108 -16.73 -3.80 -22.82
CA GLU A 108 -15.82 -4.93 -23.07
C GLU A 108 -15.19 -5.45 -21.75
N LEU A 109 -15.95 -5.37 -20.65
CA LEU A 109 -15.48 -5.79 -19.33
C LEU A 109 -15.29 -7.31 -19.27
N ASP A 110 -14.04 -7.76 -19.16
CA ASP A 110 -13.72 -9.16 -18.89
C ASP A 110 -13.95 -9.49 -17.40
N LEU A 111 -15.06 -10.18 -17.12
CA LEU A 111 -15.42 -10.56 -15.75
C LEU A 111 -14.39 -11.51 -15.12
N SER A 112 -13.65 -12.29 -15.87
CA SER A 112 -12.59 -13.15 -15.32
C SER A 112 -11.38 -12.30 -14.87
N GLY A 113 -11.02 -11.27 -15.61
CA GLY A 113 -10.04 -10.26 -15.20
C GLY A 113 -10.51 -9.45 -14.01
N TYR A 114 -11.77 -9.01 -14.04
CA TYR A 114 -12.43 -8.33 -12.92
C TYR A 114 -12.35 -9.14 -11.62
N ASP A 115 -12.69 -10.44 -11.66
CA ASP A 115 -12.65 -11.31 -10.48
C ASP A 115 -11.24 -11.39 -9.89
N LYS A 116 -10.21 -11.47 -10.73
CA LYS A 116 -8.79 -11.47 -10.28
C LYS A 116 -8.41 -10.16 -9.59
N VAL A 117 -8.79 -9.01 -10.18
CA VAL A 117 -8.51 -7.70 -9.60
C VAL A 117 -9.24 -7.53 -8.27
N MET A 118 -10.51 -7.93 -8.19
CA MET A 118 -11.28 -7.87 -6.95
C MET A 118 -10.75 -8.83 -5.88
N ALA A 119 -10.31 -10.02 -6.27
CA ALA A 119 -9.71 -11.00 -5.35
C ALA A 119 -8.47 -10.43 -4.66
N VAL A 120 -7.57 -9.78 -5.39
CA VAL A 120 -6.35 -9.19 -4.83
C VAL A 120 -6.67 -7.86 -4.13
N ASN A 121 -7.24 -6.89 -4.85
CA ASN A 121 -7.30 -5.49 -4.42
C ASN A 121 -8.37 -5.22 -3.36
N ALA A 122 -9.45 -6.01 -3.34
CA ALA A 122 -10.56 -5.82 -2.40
C ALA A 122 -10.62 -6.94 -1.36
N ARG A 123 -10.80 -8.21 -1.78
CA ARG A 123 -10.93 -9.33 -0.85
C ARG A 123 -9.62 -9.58 -0.08
N GLY A 124 -8.48 -9.59 -0.76
CA GLY A 124 -7.16 -9.77 -0.13
C GLY A 124 -6.83 -8.65 0.84
N MET A 125 -7.16 -7.40 0.48
CA MET A 125 -7.01 -6.25 1.39
C MET A 125 -7.90 -6.41 2.63
N ALA A 126 -9.15 -6.84 2.46
CA ALA A 126 -10.05 -7.09 3.59
C ALA A 126 -9.53 -8.20 4.52
N ALA A 127 -8.94 -9.28 3.98
CA ALA A 127 -8.29 -10.32 4.76
C ALA A 127 -7.11 -9.77 5.57
N CYS A 128 -6.25 -8.95 4.97
CA CYS A 128 -5.14 -8.28 5.66
C CYS A 128 -5.64 -7.41 6.82
N VAL A 129 -6.64 -6.56 6.58
CA VAL A 129 -7.24 -5.69 7.62
C VAL A 129 -7.84 -6.53 8.74
N LYS A 130 -8.61 -7.58 8.40
CA LYS A 130 -9.27 -8.48 9.36
C LYS A 130 -8.25 -9.13 10.31
N HIS A 131 -7.23 -9.80 9.77
CA HIS A 131 -6.29 -10.55 10.59
C HIS A 131 -5.34 -9.64 11.37
N ALA A 132 -4.90 -8.53 10.80
CA ALA A 132 -4.11 -7.52 11.51
C ALA A 132 -4.91 -6.90 12.67
N ALA A 133 -6.14 -6.47 12.42
CA ALA A 133 -7.00 -5.90 13.46
C ALA A 133 -7.25 -6.88 14.61
N ARG A 134 -7.55 -8.15 14.30
CA ARG A 134 -7.70 -9.19 15.32
C ARG A 134 -6.45 -9.33 16.18
N ALA A 135 -5.28 -9.47 15.56
CA ALA A 135 -4.02 -9.61 16.27
C ALA A 135 -3.72 -8.39 17.16
N MET A 136 -3.94 -7.17 16.66
CA MET A 136 -3.77 -5.93 17.42
C MET A 136 -4.71 -5.89 18.64
N VAL A 137 -6.00 -6.18 18.45
CA VAL A 137 -7.00 -6.19 19.53
C VAL A 137 -6.69 -7.28 20.56
N GLU A 138 -6.40 -8.51 20.15
CA GLU A 138 -6.08 -9.63 21.03
C GLU A 138 -4.81 -9.37 21.87
N LYS A 139 -3.85 -8.64 21.33
CA LYS A 139 -2.60 -8.27 22.02
C LYS A 139 -2.69 -6.93 22.76
N GLY A 140 -3.81 -6.24 22.73
CA GLY A 140 -3.98 -4.92 23.35
C GLY A 140 -3.07 -3.84 22.71
N VAL A 141 -2.73 -3.98 21.44
CA VAL A 141 -1.87 -3.04 20.71
C VAL A 141 -2.73 -1.95 20.05
N ARG A 142 -2.43 -0.69 20.38
CA ARG A 142 -2.99 0.48 19.68
C ARG A 142 -2.24 0.67 18.37
N GLY A 143 -2.66 -0.07 17.34
CA GLY A 143 -1.95 -0.19 16.07
C GLY A 143 -2.42 0.79 15.00
N SER A 144 -1.75 0.73 13.86
CA SER A 144 -2.12 1.45 12.64
C SER A 144 -2.20 0.52 11.44
N ILE A 145 -3.33 0.54 10.74
CA ILE A 145 -3.55 -0.16 9.49
C ILE A 145 -3.62 0.89 8.38
N VAL A 146 -2.74 0.76 7.37
CA VAL A 146 -2.73 1.64 6.20
C VAL A 146 -2.99 0.79 4.96
N CYS A 147 -3.94 1.21 4.14
CA CYS A 147 -4.31 0.54 2.90
C CYS A 147 -3.87 1.35 1.69
N THR A 148 -3.41 0.70 0.61
CA THR A 148 -3.15 1.38 -0.67
C THR A 148 -4.42 1.41 -1.52
N ALA A 149 -5.08 2.57 -1.56
CA ALA A 149 -6.14 2.85 -2.51
C ALA A 149 -5.54 3.36 -3.85
N SER A 150 -6.07 4.40 -4.42
CA SER A 150 -5.60 5.10 -5.63
C SER A 150 -6.33 6.43 -5.73
N PHE A 151 -5.80 7.39 -6.49
CA PHE A 151 -6.58 8.58 -6.87
C PHE A 151 -7.89 8.18 -7.57
N THR A 152 -7.92 7.02 -8.23
CA THR A 152 -9.14 6.47 -8.87
C THR A 152 -10.19 5.99 -7.87
N ALA A 153 -9.91 6.02 -6.57
CA ALA A 153 -10.89 5.67 -5.55
C ALA A 153 -11.94 6.78 -5.30
N ASP A 154 -11.66 8.00 -5.74
CA ASP A 154 -12.57 9.15 -5.68
C ASP A 154 -13.05 9.61 -7.08
N CYS A 155 -12.54 8.99 -8.15
CA CYS A 155 -12.91 9.32 -9.54
C CYS A 155 -12.84 8.07 -10.43
N GLY A 156 -13.33 8.17 -11.68
CA GLY A 156 -13.20 7.11 -12.66
C GLY A 156 -11.87 7.18 -13.42
N LEU A 157 -11.44 6.05 -13.95
CA LEU A 157 -10.36 5.95 -14.94
C LEU A 157 -10.89 5.23 -16.17
N VAL A 158 -10.83 5.89 -17.32
CA VAL A 158 -11.26 5.32 -18.60
C VAL A 158 -10.45 4.05 -18.89
N GLY A 159 -11.12 2.98 -19.29
CA GLY A 159 -10.49 1.70 -19.61
C GLY A 159 -9.99 0.90 -18.41
N SER A 160 -10.40 1.23 -17.17
CA SER A 160 -9.99 0.53 -15.95
C SER A 160 -11.15 0.42 -14.96
N THR A 161 -12.31 -0.05 -15.44
CA THR A 161 -13.54 -0.17 -14.64
C THR A 161 -13.35 -1.07 -13.43
N ASP A 162 -12.74 -2.25 -13.61
CA ASP A 162 -12.43 -3.22 -12.58
C ASP A 162 -11.52 -2.64 -11.47
N TYR A 163 -10.42 -2.00 -11.88
CA TYR A 163 -9.49 -1.37 -10.95
C TYR A 163 -10.14 -0.22 -10.19
N THR A 164 -10.88 0.63 -10.89
CA THR A 164 -11.65 1.73 -10.27
C THR A 164 -12.60 1.20 -9.20
N MET A 165 -13.41 0.18 -9.54
CA MET A 165 -14.32 -0.46 -8.58
C MET A 165 -13.55 -1.03 -7.37
N SER A 166 -12.42 -1.71 -7.60
CA SER A 166 -11.62 -2.29 -6.53
C SER A 166 -11.08 -1.24 -5.57
N LYS A 167 -10.67 -0.07 -6.08
CA LYS A 167 -10.10 1.01 -5.25
C LYS A 167 -11.18 1.81 -4.51
N HIS A 168 -12.39 1.92 -5.05
CA HIS A 168 -13.56 2.41 -4.30
C HIS A 168 -13.93 1.46 -3.15
N ALA A 169 -13.84 0.13 -3.36
CA ALA A 169 -14.08 -0.85 -2.31
C ALA A 169 -13.11 -0.68 -1.12
N VAL A 170 -11.84 -0.31 -1.38
CA VAL A 170 -10.86 0.00 -0.31
C VAL A 170 -11.32 1.17 0.56
N LEU A 171 -11.86 2.25 -0.02
CA LEU A 171 -12.40 3.37 0.78
C LEU A 171 -13.58 2.94 1.65
N GLY A 172 -14.48 2.10 1.11
CA GLY A 172 -15.57 1.53 1.88
C GLY A 172 -15.08 0.73 3.08
N LEU A 173 -14.07 -0.14 2.87
CA LEU A 173 -13.43 -0.93 3.92
C LEU A 173 -12.81 -0.03 5.00
N VAL A 174 -12.01 0.96 4.61
CA VAL A 174 -11.31 1.87 5.53
C VAL A 174 -12.30 2.64 6.40
N ARG A 175 -13.34 3.22 5.80
CA ARG A 175 -14.38 3.97 6.51
C ARG A 175 -15.14 3.09 7.51
N SER A 176 -15.49 1.87 7.10
CA SER A 176 -16.20 0.92 7.98
C SER A 176 -15.29 0.40 9.11
N ALA A 177 -14.08 -0.01 8.79
CA ALA A 177 -13.15 -0.56 9.78
C ALA A 177 -12.69 0.47 10.81
N SER A 178 -12.47 1.72 10.41
CA SER A 178 -12.06 2.80 11.32
C SER A 178 -13.06 3.03 12.43
N MET A 179 -14.37 3.03 12.10
CA MET A 179 -15.44 3.19 13.08
C MET A 179 -15.54 2.01 14.05
N GLN A 180 -15.33 0.78 13.55
CA GLN A 180 -15.44 -0.44 14.36
C GLN A 180 -14.26 -0.63 15.32
N LEU A 181 -13.10 -0.03 15.01
CA LEU A 181 -11.86 -0.21 15.74
C LEU A 181 -11.47 0.98 16.61
N GLU A 182 -12.23 2.08 16.57
CA GLU A 182 -11.98 3.31 17.31
C GLU A 182 -11.82 3.06 18.81
N GLU A 183 -12.78 2.38 19.44
CA GLU A 183 -12.75 2.07 20.88
C GLU A 183 -11.61 1.10 21.26
N ARG A 184 -11.05 0.40 20.28
CA ARG A 184 -9.89 -0.49 20.46
C ARG A 184 -8.56 0.23 20.29
N GLY A 185 -8.61 1.52 19.90
CA GLY A 185 -7.43 2.34 19.65
C GLY A 185 -6.62 1.92 18.42
N VAL A 186 -7.22 1.18 17.48
CA VAL A 186 -6.60 0.82 16.20
C VAL A 186 -7.09 1.78 15.13
N ARG A 187 -6.16 2.50 14.50
CA ARG A 187 -6.46 3.44 13.42
C ARG A 187 -6.43 2.72 12.07
N VAL A 188 -7.33 3.08 11.18
CA VAL A 188 -7.40 2.55 9.81
C VAL A 188 -7.51 3.70 8.82
N ASN A 189 -6.52 3.84 7.95
CA ASN A 189 -6.47 4.88 6.92
C ASN A 189 -6.07 4.30 5.57
N CYS A 190 -6.15 5.08 4.51
CA CYS A 190 -5.51 4.73 3.25
C CYS A 190 -4.69 5.86 2.67
N VAL A 191 -3.74 5.48 1.82
CA VAL A 191 -3.06 6.39 0.89
C VAL A 191 -3.62 6.16 -0.51
N SER A 192 -3.81 7.23 -1.26
CA SER A 192 -4.29 7.22 -2.65
C SER A 192 -3.21 7.84 -3.55
N PRO A 193 -2.29 7.02 -4.07
CA PRO A 193 -1.28 7.51 -4.99
C PRO A 193 -1.88 7.97 -6.32
N GLY A 194 -1.31 9.02 -6.90
CA GLY A 194 -1.44 9.31 -8.32
C GLY A 194 -0.64 8.33 -9.18
N LEU A 195 -0.28 8.73 -10.40
CA LEU A 195 0.54 7.91 -11.28
C LEU A 195 1.99 7.87 -10.78
N VAL A 196 2.45 6.70 -10.34
CA VAL A 196 3.83 6.44 -9.85
C VAL A 196 4.52 5.48 -10.79
N ALA A 197 5.77 5.74 -11.18
CA ALA A 197 6.56 4.91 -12.09
C ALA A 197 6.99 3.59 -11.43
N THR A 198 6.04 2.70 -11.17
CA THR A 198 6.25 1.37 -10.61
C THR A 198 6.25 0.28 -11.69
N PRO A 199 6.79 -0.93 -11.42
CA PRO A 199 6.68 -2.06 -12.34
C PRO A 199 5.24 -2.36 -12.78
N MET A 200 4.25 -2.19 -11.88
CA MET A 200 2.84 -2.37 -12.19
C MET A 200 2.35 -1.36 -13.23
N VAL A 201 2.67 -0.08 -13.06
CA VAL A 201 2.28 0.99 -14.00
C VAL A 201 3.01 0.84 -15.34
N ASN A 202 4.30 0.50 -15.31
CA ASN A 202 5.06 0.24 -16.55
C ASN A 202 4.43 -0.89 -17.37
N LYS A 203 4.04 -1.98 -16.70
CA LYS A 203 3.35 -3.10 -17.35
C LYS A 203 1.97 -2.71 -17.89
N TYR A 204 1.20 -1.92 -17.14
CA TYR A 204 -0.12 -1.45 -17.54
C TYR A 204 -0.07 -0.52 -18.76
N LEU A 205 0.84 0.46 -18.76
CA LEU A 205 1.00 1.40 -19.85
C LEU A 205 1.70 0.78 -21.07
N ASN A 206 2.46 -0.31 -20.88
CA ASN A 206 3.27 -0.98 -21.90
C ASN A 206 4.21 -0.01 -22.64
N VAL A 207 4.85 0.90 -21.92
CA VAL A 207 5.72 1.94 -22.47
C VAL A 207 7.15 1.84 -21.96
N GLY A 208 8.10 2.33 -22.75
CA GLY A 208 9.51 2.42 -22.37
C GLY A 208 9.82 3.61 -21.43
N GLY A 209 11.04 3.63 -20.87
CA GLY A 209 11.41 4.62 -19.85
C GLY A 209 11.29 6.08 -20.27
N GLU A 210 11.64 6.46 -21.51
CA GLU A 210 11.52 7.85 -21.99
C GLU A 210 10.07 8.24 -22.27
N GLU A 211 9.26 7.33 -22.80
CA GLU A 211 7.84 7.55 -23.03
C GLU A 211 7.10 7.70 -21.70
N LEU A 212 7.42 6.86 -20.71
CA LEU A 212 6.88 6.99 -19.36
C LEU A 212 7.23 8.36 -18.76
N LYS A 213 8.45 8.86 -18.90
CA LYS A 213 8.82 10.19 -18.44
C LYS A 213 7.97 11.28 -19.09
N THR A 214 7.69 11.15 -20.37
CA THR A 214 6.84 12.10 -21.12
C THR A 214 5.41 12.11 -20.56
N ILE A 215 4.82 10.92 -20.37
CA ILE A 215 3.49 10.78 -19.76
C ILE A 215 3.48 11.40 -18.36
N MET A 216 4.47 11.07 -17.52
CA MET A 216 4.56 11.59 -16.16
C MET A 216 4.70 13.11 -16.13
N ALA A 217 5.49 13.71 -17.04
CA ALA A 217 5.63 15.16 -17.16
C ALA A 217 4.30 15.84 -17.56
N ALA A 218 3.51 15.19 -18.42
CA ALA A 218 2.18 15.68 -18.78
C ALA A 218 1.19 15.61 -17.62
N VAL A 219 1.26 14.56 -16.80
CA VAL A 219 0.40 14.39 -15.61
C VAL A 219 0.78 15.39 -14.51
N TYR A 220 2.06 15.73 -14.37
CA TYR A 220 2.59 16.59 -13.28
C TYR A 220 3.25 17.89 -13.79
N PRO A 221 2.57 18.74 -14.57
CA PRO A 221 3.20 19.88 -15.27
C PRO A 221 3.69 20.99 -14.34
N GLY A 222 3.29 21.02 -13.09
CA GLY A 222 3.64 22.08 -12.11
C GLY A 222 4.51 21.59 -10.97
N SER A 223 4.96 20.34 -10.99
CA SER A 223 5.79 19.78 -9.92
C SER A 223 7.28 19.85 -10.30
N ASN A 224 8.16 20.02 -9.29
CA ASN A 224 9.61 19.91 -9.46
C ASN A 224 10.07 18.45 -9.73
N GLY A 225 9.28 17.67 -10.47
CA GLY A 225 9.59 16.30 -10.82
C GLY A 225 8.38 15.36 -10.76
N MET A 226 8.60 14.10 -11.07
CA MET A 226 7.60 13.04 -11.08
C MET A 226 7.27 12.57 -9.67
N LEU A 227 6.03 12.11 -9.44
CA LEU A 227 5.67 11.40 -8.24
C LEU A 227 6.49 10.10 -8.16
N LYS A 228 7.20 9.92 -7.05
CA LYS A 228 8.04 8.75 -6.77
C LYS A 228 7.43 7.90 -5.67
N GLU A 229 7.81 6.63 -5.62
CA GLU A 229 7.42 5.69 -4.57
C GLU A 229 7.71 6.26 -3.16
N LYS A 230 8.84 6.97 -3.02
CA LYS A 230 9.22 7.60 -1.74
C LYS A 230 8.19 8.60 -1.24
N HIS A 231 7.56 9.40 -2.09
CA HIS A 231 6.55 10.37 -1.66
C HIS A 231 5.33 9.69 -1.05
N VAL A 232 4.93 8.54 -1.62
CA VAL A 232 3.84 7.73 -1.07
C VAL A 232 4.29 7.06 0.23
N ALA A 233 5.50 6.50 0.25
CA ALA A 233 6.04 5.83 1.42
C ALA A 233 6.22 6.79 2.62
N ASP A 234 6.61 8.06 2.40
CA ASP A 234 6.67 9.09 3.44
C ASP A 234 5.27 9.34 4.06
N ALA A 235 4.22 9.38 3.23
CA ALA A 235 2.84 9.49 3.70
C ALA A 235 2.39 8.25 4.51
N VAL A 236 2.82 7.06 4.10
CA VAL A 236 2.57 5.81 4.84
C VAL A 236 3.28 5.83 6.19
N VAL A 237 4.55 6.28 6.25
CA VAL A 237 5.29 6.45 7.51
C VAL A 237 4.55 7.40 8.46
N PHE A 238 4.04 8.53 7.96
CA PHE A 238 3.21 9.44 8.76
C PHE A 238 1.97 8.74 9.31
N LEU A 239 1.18 8.06 8.48
CA LEU A 239 -0.04 7.36 8.92
C LEU A 239 0.25 6.18 9.86
N ALA A 240 1.42 5.54 9.74
CA ALA A 240 1.86 4.46 10.60
C ALA A 240 2.39 4.93 11.95
N SER A 241 2.79 6.20 12.07
CA SER A 241 3.42 6.78 13.25
C SER A 241 2.42 7.40 14.23
N GLU A 242 2.91 7.80 15.40
CA GLU A 242 2.13 8.52 16.42
C GLU A 242 1.82 9.97 16.01
N GLU A 243 2.52 10.52 15.01
CA GLU A 243 2.21 11.86 14.48
C GLU A 243 0.79 11.94 13.88
N SER A 244 0.18 10.80 13.57
CA SER A 244 -1.19 10.68 13.06
C SER A 244 -2.17 10.05 14.06
N GLU A 245 -1.92 10.19 15.38
CA GLU A 245 -2.71 9.53 16.42
C GLU A 245 -4.22 9.88 16.40
N PHE A 246 -4.57 11.06 15.92
CA PHE A 246 -5.96 11.52 15.73
C PHE A 246 -6.45 11.42 14.28
N VAL A 247 -5.74 10.69 13.42
CA VAL A 247 -6.11 10.48 12.02
C VAL A 247 -6.58 9.05 11.82
N THR A 248 -7.89 8.86 11.61
CA THR A 248 -8.49 7.56 11.26
C THR A 248 -9.64 7.74 10.27
N GLY A 249 -9.92 6.74 9.45
CA GLY A 249 -10.97 6.77 8.42
C GLY A 249 -10.65 7.65 7.21
N GLN A 250 -9.41 8.15 7.09
CA GLN A 250 -9.03 9.14 6.09
C GLN A 250 -8.45 8.52 4.82
N ASN A 251 -8.70 9.21 3.71
CA ASN A 251 -8.06 8.97 2.42
C ASN A 251 -7.02 10.07 2.17
N LEU A 252 -5.73 9.74 2.34
CA LEU A 252 -4.64 10.67 2.08
C LEU A 252 -4.19 10.56 0.61
N VAL A 253 -4.65 11.50 -0.21
CA VAL A 253 -4.27 11.55 -1.63
C VAL A 253 -2.86 12.10 -1.79
N VAL A 254 -2.01 11.34 -2.49
CA VAL A 254 -0.61 11.69 -2.78
C VAL A 254 -0.43 11.70 -4.30
N ASP A 255 -0.81 12.78 -4.95
CA ASP A 255 -0.93 12.87 -6.40
C ASP A 255 -0.45 14.20 -7.00
N GLY A 256 0.12 15.09 -6.20
CA GLY A 256 0.53 16.43 -6.64
C GLY A 256 -0.63 17.28 -7.20
N GLY A 257 -1.88 16.93 -6.87
CA GLY A 257 -3.09 17.61 -7.38
C GLY A 257 -3.51 17.18 -8.79
N SER A 258 -2.94 16.10 -9.32
CA SER A 258 -3.23 15.61 -10.69
C SER A 258 -4.64 15.04 -10.85
N GLY A 259 -5.17 14.36 -9.83
CA GLY A 259 -6.51 13.74 -9.87
C GLY A 259 -7.66 14.73 -10.06
N LYS A 260 -7.44 16.02 -9.79
CA LYS A 260 -8.41 17.09 -10.03
C LYS A 260 -8.38 17.64 -11.46
N LYS A 261 -7.38 17.27 -12.25
CA LYS A 261 -7.08 17.88 -13.57
C LYS A 261 -7.43 17.00 -14.75
N SER A 262 -8.42 16.14 -14.63
CA SER A 262 -8.92 15.35 -15.76
C SER A 262 -8.20 14.02 -16.04
N THR A 263 -8.95 12.99 -15.99
CA THR A 263 -8.69 11.61 -16.42
C THR A 263 -8.44 11.46 -17.94
N THR A 264 -8.46 12.53 -18.70
CA THR A 264 -8.40 12.52 -20.18
C THR A 264 -6.96 12.41 -20.73
N LEU A 265 -5.92 12.65 -19.92
CA LEU A 265 -4.53 12.74 -20.40
C LEU A 265 -3.79 11.41 -20.49
N ILE A 266 -4.36 10.30 -20.02
CA ILE A 266 -3.60 9.04 -19.90
C ILE A 266 -3.73 8.17 -21.16
N LYS A 267 -4.66 8.45 -22.06
CA LYS A 267 -4.81 7.76 -23.36
C LYS A 267 -5.35 8.73 -24.43
N SER A 268 -4.53 9.62 -24.94
CA SER A 268 -4.74 10.28 -26.22
C SER A 268 -3.56 10.00 -27.14
#